data_10a97882ca4348f7fc54828046df9d01
#
_entry.id   10a97882ca4348f7fc54828046df9d01
#
_cell.length_a   1.000
_cell.length_b   1.000
_cell.length_c   1.000
_cell.angle_alpha   90.00
_cell.angle_beta   90.00
_cell.angle_gamma   90.00
#
_symmetry.space_group_name_H-M   'P 1'
#
loop_
_entity.id
_entity.type
_entity.pdbx_description
1 polymer ?
#
loop_
_entity_poly.entity_id
_entity_poly.type
_entity_poly.pdbx_seq_one_letter_code
_entity_poly.pdbx_strand_id
1 'polypeptide(L)'
;MTKEAIIQEMQKERVIAIARGLSMEHAVGAAKALYAGGIRFMEVTFDATGKTTDVQTGETIAAIVKALNGRMRVGAGTVMNTTQVEVTRKNGGEFIISPNMNSEVIKRTNELGMVSIPGAMTPTEAVCAHHYGADFVKIFPAGNLGPAYIKAIRAPLSNIRLVATGGISFSNVSEFITAGCVCAGIGGNLVSPKAIEAGDYAALTETAKRTVAAAKT
;
A
#
# COMPACT_ATOMS: atom_id res chain seq x y z
N MET A 1 -0.61 -17.08 -6.93
CA MET A 1 0.73 -16.51 -7.27
C MET A 1 1.63 -16.71 -6.07
N THR A 2 2.96 -16.86 -6.26
CA THR A 2 3.89 -16.95 -5.14
C THR A 2 4.16 -15.56 -4.55
N LYS A 3 4.63 -15.51 -3.30
CA LYS A 3 5.00 -14.26 -2.62
C LYS A 3 6.08 -13.50 -3.41
N GLU A 4 7.08 -14.20 -3.92
CA GLU A 4 8.18 -13.63 -4.72
C GLU A 4 7.67 -12.97 -6.01
N ALA A 5 6.69 -13.58 -6.67
CA ALA A 5 6.09 -13.01 -7.88
C ALA A 5 5.32 -11.71 -7.56
N ILE A 6 4.63 -11.64 -6.41
CA ILE A 6 3.97 -10.42 -5.95
C ILE A 6 4.99 -9.31 -5.64
N ILE A 7 6.11 -9.65 -5.00
CA ILE A 7 7.21 -8.71 -4.73
C ILE A 7 7.77 -8.13 -6.04
N GLN A 8 8.02 -8.96 -7.04
CA GLN A 8 8.52 -8.52 -8.34
C GLN A 8 7.50 -7.65 -9.08
N GLU A 9 6.21 -8.04 -9.06
CA GLU A 9 5.13 -7.26 -9.65
C GLU A 9 5.00 -5.88 -8.97
N MET A 10 5.11 -5.81 -7.64
CA MET A 10 5.04 -4.55 -6.88
C MET A 10 6.20 -3.60 -7.26
N GLN A 11 7.41 -4.11 -7.43
CA GLN A 11 8.56 -3.30 -7.87
C GLN A 11 8.41 -2.80 -9.31
N LYS A 12 7.76 -3.59 -10.17
CA LYS A 12 7.48 -3.22 -11.57
C LYS A 12 6.40 -2.15 -11.67
N GLU A 13 5.30 -2.31 -10.93
CA GLU A 13 4.14 -1.41 -11.00
C GLU A 13 4.33 -0.12 -10.20
N ARG A 14 5.18 -0.10 -9.16
CA ARG A 14 5.66 1.06 -8.40
C ARG A 14 4.60 1.88 -7.63
N VAL A 15 3.32 1.56 -7.74
CA VAL A 15 2.25 2.33 -7.08
C VAL A 15 1.28 1.39 -6.34
N ILE A 16 1.01 1.74 -5.07
CA ILE A 16 -0.03 1.14 -4.25
C ILE A 16 -1.08 2.20 -3.95
N ALA A 17 -2.32 1.98 -4.35
CA ALA A 17 -3.44 2.87 -4.00
C ALA A 17 -3.89 2.60 -2.57
N ILE A 18 -3.98 3.64 -1.73
CA ILE A 18 -4.40 3.56 -0.33
C ILE A 18 -5.85 4.00 -0.20
N ALA A 19 -6.76 3.06 0.03
CA ALA A 19 -8.17 3.32 0.24
C ALA A 19 -8.48 3.44 1.74
N ARG A 20 -8.53 4.67 2.23
CA ARG A 20 -8.84 4.97 3.63
C ARG A 20 -10.32 5.37 3.76
N GLY A 21 -11.01 4.74 4.72
CA GLY A 21 -12.42 5.02 5.01
C GLY A 21 -13.37 4.67 3.84
N LEU A 22 -12.96 3.75 2.98
CA LEU A 22 -13.74 3.32 1.83
C LEU A 22 -14.91 2.44 2.30
N SER A 23 -16.14 2.88 2.02
CA SER A 23 -17.32 2.06 2.28
C SER A 23 -17.41 0.88 1.30
N MET A 24 -18.04 -0.21 1.74
CA MET A 24 -18.25 -1.40 0.90
C MET A 24 -19.02 -1.07 -0.38
N GLU A 25 -19.98 -0.16 -0.30
CA GLU A 25 -20.80 0.28 -1.44
C GLU A 25 -19.95 0.83 -2.60
N HIS A 26 -18.93 1.64 -2.28
CA HIS A 26 -18.07 2.27 -3.28
C HIS A 26 -16.81 1.46 -3.63
N ALA A 27 -16.47 0.45 -2.82
CA ALA A 27 -15.19 -0.24 -2.88
C ALA A 27 -14.90 -0.86 -4.26
N VAL A 28 -15.88 -1.58 -4.81
CA VAL A 28 -15.73 -2.28 -6.10
C VAL A 28 -15.65 -1.28 -7.25
N GLY A 29 -16.46 -0.21 -7.22
CA GLY A 29 -16.45 0.85 -8.23
C GLY A 29 -15.09 1.57 -8.27
N ALA A 30 -14.60 1.98 -7.11
CA ALA A 30 -13.29 2.63 -6.96
C ALA A 30 -12.14 1.71 -7.43
N ALA A 31 -12.15 0.44 -7.03
CA ALA A 31 -11.13 -0.52 -7.45
C ALA A 31 -11.12 -0.74 -8.98
N LYS A 32 -12.29 -0.85 -9.61
CA LYS A 32 -12.41 -0.95 -11.08
C LYS A 32 -11.87 0.29 -11.79
N ALA A 33 -12.18 1.49 -11.28
CA ALA A 33 -11.68 2.76 -11.83
C ALA A 33 -10.15 2.88 -11.72
N LEU A 34 -9.59 2.55 -10.56
CA LEU A 34 -8.14 2.53 -10.34
C LEU A 34 -7.46 1.51 -11.26
N TYR A 35 -8.03 0.31 -11.39
CA TYR A 35 -7.53 -0.72 -12.31
C TYR A 35 -7.54 -0.24 -13.77
N ALA A 36 -8.62 0.38 -14.22
CA ALA A 36 -8.73 0.95 -15.56
C ALA A 36 -7.69 2.06 -15.81
N GLY A 37 -7.28 2.78 -14.76
CA GLY A 37 -6.20 3.77 -14.77
C GLY A 37 -4.78 3.19 -14.70
N GLY A 38 -4.64 1.85 -14.60
CA GLY A 38 -3.33 1.18 -14.61
C GLY A 38 -2.81 0.77 -13.23
N ILE A 39 -3.54 1.04 -12.14
CA ILE A 39 -3.17 0.58 -10.80
C ILE A 39 -3.33 -0.94 -10.69
N ARG A 40 -2.34 -1.60 -10.09
CA ARG A 40 -2.31 -3.06 -9.90
C ARG A 40 -2.29 -3.49 -8.44
N PHE A 41 -2.01 -2.56 -7.52
CA PHE A 41 -1.96 -2.79 -6.08
C PHE A 41 -2.87 -1.82 -5.34
N MET A 42 -3.72 -2.33 -4.44
CA MET A 42 -4.62 -1.52 -3.62
C MET A 42 -4.69 -2.07 -2.21
N GLU A 43 -4.51 -1.21 -1.19
CA GLU A 43 -4.78 -1.54 0.20
C GLU A 43 -6.12 -0.95 0.65
N VAL A 44 -6.87 -1.72 1.44
CA VAL A 44 -8.00 -1.23 2.24
C VAL A 44 -7.52 -1.05 3.67
N THR A 45 -7.65 0.16 4.22
CA THR A 45 -7.12 0.41 5.57
C THR A 45 -8.10 -0.03 6.65
N PHE A 46 -7.58 -0.71 7.68
CA PHE A 46 -8.29 -0.88 8.94
C PHE A 46 -8.56 0.48 9.60
N ASP A 47 -9.67 0.58 10.30
CA ASP A 47 -10.12 1.83 10.93
C ASP A 47 -9.74 1.86 12.42
N ALA A 48 -8.75 2.70 12.76
CA ALA A 48 -8.35 2.91 14.13
C ALA A 48 -9.38 3.72 14.97
N THR A 49 -10.40 4.32 14.34
CA THR A 49 -11.43 5.09 15.04
C THR A 49 -12.60 4.23 15.52
N GLY A 50 -12.69 2.98 15.05
CA GLY A 50 -13.73 2.03 15.41
C GLY A 50 -15.08 2.24 14.70
N LYS A 51 -15.17 3.14 13.72
CA LYS A 51 -16.39 3.33 12.91
C LYS A 51 -16.65 2.16 11.99
N THR A 52 -15.57 1.48 11.52
CA THR A 52 -15.62 0.29 10.69
C THR A 52 -14.95 -0.85 11.44
N THR A 53 -15.62 -1.99 11.56
CA THR A 53 -15.05 -3.17 12.24
C THR A 53 -14.02 -3.88 11.36
N ASP A 54 -13.14 -4.66 11.98
CA ASP A 54 -12.18 -5.50 11.26
C ASP A 54 -12.88 -6.48 10.30
N VAL A 55 -14.04 -7.00 10.69
CA VAL A 55 -14.87 -7.88 9.84
C VAL A 55 -15.32 -7.16 8.58
N GLN A 56 -15.87 -5.97 8.71
CA GLN A 56 -16.33 -5.15 7.57
C GLN A 56 -15.18 -4.79 6.62
N THR A 57 -13.99 -4.48 7.18
CA THR A 57 -12.77 -4.25 6.37
C THR A 57 -12.41 -5.52 5.59
N GLY A 58 -12.47 -6.70 6.23
CA GLY A 58 -12.24 -7.97 5.58
C GLY A 58 -13.25 -8.24 4.43
N GLU A 59 -14.53 -8.02 4.68
CA GLU A 59 -15.58 -8.16 3.66
C GLU A 59 -15.36 -7.23 2.46
N THR A 60 -14.90 -6.00 2.71
CA THR A 60 -14.53 -5.05 1.65
C THR A 60 -13.36 -5.57 0.80
N ILE A 61 -12.33 -6.12 1.45
CA ILE A 61 -11.22 -6.79 0.74
C ILE A 61 -11.75 -7.93 -0.13
N ALA A 62 -12.57 -8.83 0.43
CA ALA A 62 -13.14 -9.96 -0.30
C ALA A 62 -13.96 -9.53 -1.52
N ALA A 63 -14.76 -8.47 -1.38
CA ALA A 63 -15.58 -7.93 -2.48
C ALA A 63 -14.70 -7.44 -3.64
N ILE A 64 -13.62 -6.71 -3.35
CA ILE A 64 -12.67 -6.22 -4.37
C ILE A 64 -11.94 -7.40 -5.02
N VAL A 65 -11.41 -8.35 -4.22
CA VAL A 65 -10.70 -9.54 -4.71
C VAL A 65 -11.60 -10.32 -5.68
N LYS A 66 -12.85 -10.57 -5.31
CA LYS A 66 -13.83 -11.26 -6.15
C LYS A 66 -14.11 -10.49 -7.45
N ALA A 67 -14.32 -9.18 -7.36
CA ALA A 67 -14.69 -8.36 -8.51
C ALA A 67 -13.56 -8.20 -9.53
N LEU A 68 -12.33 -8.13 -9.07
CA LEU A 68 -11.12 -7.98 -9.92
C LEU A 68 -10.53 -9.32 -10.35
N ASN A 69 -10.90 -10.43 -9.72
CA ASN A 69 -10.55 -11.80 -10.09
C ASN A 69 -9.04 -11.97 -10.43
N GLY A 70 -8.17 -11.60 -9.52
CA GLY A 70 -6.71 -11.70 -9.67
C GLY A 70 -6.05 -10.67 -10.58
N ARG A 71 -6.82 -9.74 -11.16
CA ARG A 71 -6.28 -8.66 -12.03
C ARG A 71 -5.65 -7.51 -11.23
N MET A 72 -6.00 -7.37 -9.95
CA MET A 72 -5.44 -6.41 -9.01
C MET A 72 -5.06 -7.16 -7.73
N ARG A 73 -3.90 -6.87 -7.17
CA ARG A 73 -3.47 -7.35 -5.86
C ARG A 73 -4.10 -6.49 -4.78
N VAL A 74 -4.77 -7.13 -3.85
CA VAL A 74 -5.46 -6.44 -2.75
C VAL A 74 -4.78 -6.82 -1.44
N GLY A 75 -4.56 -5.85 -0.58
CA GLY A 75 -4.02 -6.05 0.75
C GLY A 75 -4.69 -5.15 1.77
N ALA A 76 -4.14 -5.13 2.97
CA ALA A 76 -4.62 -4.28 4.04
C ALA A 76 -3.59 -3.25 4.47
N GLY A 77 -4.06 -2.05 4.81
CA GLY A 77 -3.27 -0.99 5.43
C GLY A 77 -3.71 -0.70 6.87
N THR A 78 -2.88 0.06 7.59
CA THR A 78 -3.09 0.39 9.01
C THR A 78 -3.26 -0.85 9.89
N VAL A 79 -2.55 -1.93 9.53
CA VAL A 79 -2.56 -3.19 10.29
C VAL A 79 -1.70 -3.04 11.54
N MET A 80 -2.29 -3.21 12.73
CA MET A 80 -1.64 -2.95 14.01
C MET A 80 -1.47 -4.21 14.87
N ASN A 81 -2.13 -5.32 14.52
CA ASN A 81 -2.10 -6.58 15.28
C ASN A 81 -2.25 -7.80 14.38
N THR A 82 -1.98 -8.98 14.93
CA THR A 82 -2.01 -10.26 14.20
C THR A 82 -3.42 -10.68 13.78
N THR A 83 -4.46 -10.31 14.52
CA THR A 83 -5.86 -10.60 14.17
C THR A 83 -6.22 -9.94 12.84
N GLN A 84 -5.80 -8.69 12.62
CA GLN A 84 -6.02 -7.98 11.35
C GLN A 84 -5.25 -8.64 10.18
N VAL A 85 -4.07 -9.20 10.45
CA VAL A 85 -3.34 -10.02 9.45
C VAL A 85 -4.16 -11.24 9.04
N GLU A 86 -4.73 -11.96 10.01
CA GLU A 86 -5.56 -13.15 9.78
C GLU A 86 -6.86 -12.81 9.02
N VAL A 87 -7.54 -11.73 9.42
CA VAL A 87 -8.73 -11.22 8.72
C VAL A 87 -8.39 -10.92 7.26
N THR A 88 -7.27 -10.25 7.01
CA THR A 88 -6.81 -9.94 5.64
C THR A 88 -6.60 -11.22 4.83
N ARG A 89 -5.86 -12.19 5.37
CA ARG A 89 -5.58 -13.46 4.70
C ARG A 89 -6.84 -14.25 4.39
N LYS A 90 -7.75 -14.38 5.37
CA LYS A 90 -9.02 -15.09 5.24
C LYS A 90 -9.90 -14.52 4.11
N ASN A 91 -9.79 -13.23 3.86
CA ASN A 91 -10.57 -12.52 2.84
C ASN A 91 -9.81 -12.34 1.50
N GLY A 92 -8.73 -13.09 1.28
CA GLY A 92 -8.00 -13.16 0.01
C GLY A 92 -6.97 -12.04 -0.17
N GLY A 93 -6.63 -11.29 0.89
CA GLY A 93 -5.55 -10.30 0.84
C GLY A 93 -4.18 -10.97 0.65
N GLU A 94 -3.28 -10.28 -0.04
CA GLU A 94 -1.97 -10.81 -0.45
C GLU A 94 -0.79 -10.04 0.16
N PHE A 95 -1.03 -8.87 0.78
CA PHE A 95 0.02 -8.07 1.44
C PHE A 95 -0.53 -7.27 2.63
N ILE A 96 0.38 -6.92 3.54
CA ILE A 96 0.10 -6.18 4.78
C ILE A 96 0.96 -4.93 4.84
N ILE A 97 0.33 -3.78 5.08
CA ILE A 97 1.01 -2.50 5.31
C ILE A 97 0.66 -1.96 6.71
N SER A 98 1.68 -1.64 7.49
CA SER A 98 1.54 -1.06 8.82
C SER A 98 2.05 0.38 8.87
N PRO A 99 1.57 1.24 9.76
CA PRO A 99 2.14 2.57 9.96
C PRO A 99 3.44 2.55 10.78
N ASN A 100 3.70 1.46 11.49
CA ASN A 100 4.82 1.26 12.42
C ASN A 100 5.49 -0.10 12.19
N MET A 101 6.63 -0.29 12.82
CA MET A 101 7.30 -1.58 12.93
C MET A 101 6.74 -2.36 14.13
N ASN A 102 6.15 -3.53 13.87
CA ASN A 102 5.71 -4.49 14.87
C ASN A 102 6.16 -5.89 14.46
N SER A 103 7.05 -6.49 15.25
CA SER A 103 7.66 -7.79 14.95
C SER A 103 6.65 -8.92 14.83
N GLU A 104 5.58 -8.91 15.66
CA GLU A 104 4.55 -9.95 15.63
C GLU A 104 3.71 -9.88 14.34
N VAL A 105 3.37 -8.66 13.90
CA VAL A 105 2.67 -8.44 12.63
C VAL A 105 3.53 -8.90 11.45
N ILE A 106 4.84 -8.56 11.45
CA ILE A 106 5.77 -8.98 10.39
C ILE A 106 5.87 -10.51 10.33
N LYS A 107 6.14 -11.17 11.47
CA LYS A 107 6.26 -12.62 11.55
C LYS A 107 4.98 -13.32 11.10
N ARG A 108 3.82 -12.88 11.62
CA ARG A 108 2.54 -13.48 11.27
C ARG A 108 2.20 -13.32 9.79
N THR A 109 2.54 -12.16 9.20
CA THR A 109 2.38 -11.92 7.76
C THR A 109 3.19 -12.92 6.94
N ASN A 110 4.45 -13.16 7.34
CA ASN A 110 5.34 -14.12 6.67
C ASN A 110 4.86 -15.56 6.81
N GLU A 111 4.43 -15.98 8.00
CA GLU A 111 3.86 -17.32 8.26
C GLU A 111 2.67 -17.61 7.36
N LEU A 112 1.84 -16.61 7.07
CA LEU A 112 0.69 -16.73 6.18
C LEU A 112 1.02 -16.54 4.69
N GLY A 113 2.31 -16.40 4.33
CA GLY A 113 2.79 -16.29 2.95
C GLY A 113 2.41 -14.98 2.26
N MET A 114 2.12 -13.92 3.03
CA MET A 114 1.82 -12.59 2.50
C MET A 114 3.06 -11.69 2.44
N VAL A 115 3.01 -10.65 1.63
CA VAL A 115 4.07 -9.63 1.55
C VAL A 115 3.95 -8.67 2.73
N SER A 116 5.07 -8.44 3.45
CA SER A 116 5.14 -7.61 4.65
C SER A 116 5.79 -6.26 4.34
N ILE A 117 5.07 -5.16 4.67
CA ILE A 117 5.47 -3.77 4.41
C ILE A 117 5.26 -2.93 5.68
N PRO A 118 6.03 -3.13 6.76
CA PRO A 118 5.96 -2.34 7.98
C PRO A 118 6.45 -0.91 7.76
N GLY A 119 5.95 0.00 8.59
CA GLY A 119 6.33 1.41 8.61
C GLY A 119 7.58 1.65 9.46
N ALA A 120 8.42 2.57 9.00
CA ALA A 120 9.58 3.09 9.69
C ALA A 120 9.76 4.58 9.37
N MET A 121 10.35 5.31 10.30
CA MET A 121 10.77 6.69 10.07
C MET A 121 12.28 6.83 10.13
N THR A 122 12.96 5.96 10.89
CA THR A 122 14.40 6.02 11.16
C THR A 122 15.16 4.84 10.55
N PRO A 123 16.48 4.97 10.33
CA PRO A 123 17.33 3.84 9.90
C PRO A 123 17.25 2.64 10.84
N THR A 124 17.19 2.86 12.15
CA THR A 124 17.09 1.79 13.15
C THR A 124 15.80 0.97 12.97
N GLU A 125 14.66 1.64 12.82
CA GLU A 125 13.38 0.96 12.58
C GLU A 125 13.40 0.20 11.25
N ALA A 126 14.01 0.77 10.20
CA ALA A 126 14.11 0.12 8.90
C ALA A 126 14.97 -1.17 8.97
N VAL A 127 16.09 -1.13 9.66
CA VAL A 127 16.95 -2.31 9.88
C VAL A 127 16.24 -3.34 10.74
N CYS A 128 15.58 -2.93 11.82
CA CYS A 128 14.80 -3.84 12.67
C CYS A 128 13.68 -4.53 11.88
N ALA A 129 12.92 -3.77 11.10
CA ALA A 129 11.86 -4.34 10.24
C ALA A 129 12.42 -5.38 9.26
N HIS A 130 13.52 -5.06 8.58
CA HIS A 130 14.20 -5.98 7.68
C HIS A 130 14.71 -7.24 8.40
N HIS A 131 15.30 -7.09 9.59
CA HIS A 131 15.76 -8.21 10.41
C HIS A 131 14.62 -9.17 10.81
N TYR A 132 13.42 -8.65 11.08
CA TYR A 132 12.23 -9.46 11.36
C TYR A 132 11.59 -10.08 10.11
N GLY A 133 12.14 -9.83 8.91
CA GLY A 133 11.71 -10.46 7.66
C GLY A 133 10.74 -9.61 6.83
N ALA A 134 10.74 -8.29 6.97
CA ALA A 134 9.99 -7.41 6.08
C ALA A 134 10.50 -7.51 4.64
N ASP A 135 9.60 -7.65 3.68
CA ASP A 135 9.92 -7.69 2.25
C ASP A 135 10.22 -6.30 1.69
N PHE A 136 9.52 -5.31 2.21
CA PHE A 136 9.71 -3.88 1.95
C PHE A 136 9.63 -3.14 3.28
N VAL A 137 10.16 -1.91 3.32
CA VAL A 137 10.00 -0.99 4.45
C VAL A 137 9.36 0.30 3.96
N LYS A 138 8.19 0.61 4.49
CA LYS A 138 7.48 1.86 4.23
C LYS A 138 8.11 2.99 5.04
N ILE A 139 8.67 3.99 4.35
CA ILE A 139 9.07 5.24 5.02
C ILE A 139 7.85 6.15 5.16
N PHE A 140 7.52 6.50 6.41
CA PHE A 140 6.32 7.26 6.73
C PHE A 140 6.57 8.25 7.89
N PRO A 141 6.18 9.54 7.72
CA PRO A 141 5.59 10.17 6.54
C PRO A 141 6.65 10.71 5.55
N ALA A 142 6.81 10.08 4.38
CA ALA A 142 7.90 10.36 3.45
C ALA A 142 7.89 11.78 2.87
N GLY A 143 6.69 12.32 2.58
CA GLY A 143 6.55 13.68 2.03
C GLY A 143 7.10 14.77 2.96
N ASN A 144 6.99 14.58 4.28
CA ASN A 144 7.55 15.50 5.28
C ASN A 144 9.08 15.41 5.37
N LEU A 145 9.64 14.22 5.10
CA LEU A 145 11.08 13.94 5.16
C LEU A 145 11.79 14.34 3.87
N GLY A 146 11.11 14.24 2.74
CA GLY A 146 11.60 14.58 1.41
C GLY A 146 12.51 13.52 0.76
N PRO A 147 12.75 13.65 -0.57
CA PRO A 147 13.57 12.72 -1.33
C PRO A 147 15.05 12.68 -0.86
N ALA A 148 15.58 13.78 -0.34
CA ALA A 148 16.94 13.84 0.20
C ALA A 148 17.13 12.88 1.39
N TYR A 149 16.12 12.76 2.25
CA TYR A 149 16.13 11.81 3.36
C TYR A 149 16.14 10.34 2.88
N ILE A 150 15.33 10.03 1.86
CA ILE A 150 15.34 8.70 1.23
C ILE A 150 16.73 8.36 0.71
N LYS A 151 17.37 9.30 0.02
CA LYS A 151 18.71 9.14 -0.53
C LYS A 151 19.76 8.87 0.55
N ALA A 152 19.67 9.61 1.68
CA ALA A 152 20.55 9.44 2.82
C ALA A 152 20.40 8.06 3.49
N ILE A 153 19.17 7.60 3.72
CA ILE A 153 18.92 6.25 4.27
C ILE A 153 19.38 5.16 3.28
N ARG A 154 19.09 5.33 2.02
CA ARG A 154 19.37 4.35 0.97
C ARG A 154 20.85 4.08 0.78
N ALA A 155 21.71 5.07 1.04
CA ALA A 155 23.17 4.94 0.86
C ALA A 155 23.76 3.79 1.69
N PRO A 156 23.58 3.73 3.04
CA PRO A 156 24.07 2.61 3.86
C PRO A 156 23.17 1.37 3.83
N LEU A 157 21.87 1.50 3.50
CA LEU A 157 20.87 0.42 3.57
C LEU A 157 20.39 -0.01 2.16
N SER A 158 21.34 -0.19 1.25
CA SER A 158 21.06 -0.48 -0.16
C SER A 158 20.33 -1.81 -0.42
N ASN A 159 20.34 -2.74 0.51
CA ASN A 159 19.65 -4.03 0.48
C ASN A 159 18.18 -3.95 0.93
N ILE A 160 17.74 -2.84 1.55
CA ILE A 160 16.36 -2.68 2.01
C ILE A 160 15.52 -2.00 0.93
N ARG A 161 14.41 -2.63 0.53
CA ARG A 161 13.46 -2.06 -0.44
C ARG A 161 12.57 -1.04 0.24
N LEU A 162 12.71 0.24 -0.10
CA LEU A 162 11.96 1.33 0.51
C LEU A 162 10.68 1.66 -0.29
N VAL A 163 9.58 1.93 0.43
CA VAL A 163 8.31 2.38 -0.13
C VAL A 163 7.97 3.76 0.45
N ALA A 164 7.87 4.79 -0.38
CA ALA A 164 7.50 6.14 0.06
C ALA A 164 6.00 6.23 0.33
N THR A 165 5.59 6.71 1.52
CA THR A 165 4.17 6.87 1.86
C THR A 165 3.95 8.12 2.70
N GLY A 166 2.80 8.79 2.48
CA GLY A 166 2.42 10.03 3.16
C GLY A 166 2.94 11.27 2.44
N GLY A 167 2.02 12.11 1.95
CA GLY A 167 2.34 13.31 1.18
C GLY A 167 2.79 13.06 -0.26
N ILE A 168 2.58 11.84 -0.78
CA ILE A 168 2.93 11.49 -2.17
C ILE A 168 1.74 11.72 -3.10
N SER A 169 2.02 12.15 -4.33
CA SER A 169 1.06 12.39 -5.41
C SER A 169 1.71 12.16 -6.77
N PHE A 170 0.95 12.29 -7.84
CA PHE A 170 1.49 12.23 -9.20
C PHE A 170 2.53 13.33 -9.50
N SER A 171 2.52 14.45 -8.74
CA SER A 171 3.44 15.56 -8.95
C SER A 171 4.83 15.37 -8.36
N ASN A 172 5.00 14.44 -7.40
CA ASN A 172 6.28 14.22 -6.71
C ASN A 172 6.73 12.76 -6.64
N VAL A 173 5.92 11.80 -7.08
CA VAL A 173 6.26 10.36 -6.97
C VAL A 173 7.57 10.02 -7.67
N SER A 174 7.86 10.63 -8.83
CA SER A 174 9.11 10.41 -9.59
C SER A 174 10.35 10.79 -8.80
N GLU A 175 10.30 11.84 -7.98
CA GLU A 175 11.41 12.26 -7.14
C GLU A 175 11.76 11.21 -6.08
N PHE A 176 10.75 10.58 -5.46
CA PHE A 176 10.95 9.51 -4.47
C PHE A 176 11.46 8.20 -5.12
N ILE A 177 10.99 7.87 -6.31
CA ILE A 177 11.51 6.72 -7.08
C ILE A 177 12.98 6.98 -7.46
N THR A 178 13.29 8.15 -7.99
CA THR A 178 14.68 8.56 -8.32
C THR A 178 15.59 8.58 -7.10
N ALA A 179 15.06 8.93 -5.91
CA ALA A 179 15.79 8.90 -4.64
C ALA A 179 16.09 7.48 -4.14
N GLY A 180 15.46 6.45 -4.73
CA GLY A 180 15.74 5.04 -4.45
C GLY A 180 14.60 4.25 -3.81
N CYS A 181 13.39 4.83 -3.70
CA CYS A 181 12.21 4.03 -3.38
C CYS A 181 11.85 3.13 -4.56
N VAL A 182 11.48 1.89 -4.28
CA VAL A 182 11.06 0.92 -5.32
C VAL A 182 9.56 1.04 -5.64
N CYS A 183 8.80 1.65 -4.73
CA CYS A 183 7.35 1.79 -4.84
C CYS A 183 6.88 3.00 -4.00
N ALA A 184 5.67 3.49 -4.26
CA ALA A 184 5.01 4.52 -3.47
C ALA A 184 3.57 4.14 -3.11
N GLY A 185 3.19 4.37 -1.84
CA GLY A 185 1.82 4.28 -1.37
C GLY A 185 1.14 5.64 -1.41
N ILE A 186 0.03 5.77 -2.17
CA ILE A 186 -0.63 7.06 -2.42
C ILE A 186 -2.10 6.98 -1.98
N GLY A 187 -2.46 7.83 -1.02
CA GLY A 187 -3.80 7.92 -0.43
C GLY A 187 -4.71 8.92 -1.15
N GLY A 188 -5.24 9.89 -0.42
CA GLY A 188 -6.27 10.83 -0.91
C GLY A 188 -5.92 11.61 -2.18
N ASN A 189 -4.63 11.76 -2.49
CA ASN A 189 -4.17 12.34 -3.75
C ASN A 189 -4.40 11.43 -4.99
N LEU A 190 -4.68 10.15 -4.77
CA LEU A 190 -5.04 9.17 -5.80
C LEU A 190 -6.45 8.66 -5.59
N VAL A 191 -6.78 8.25 -4.36
CA VAL A 191 -8.08 7.69 -3.97
C VAL A 191 -8.89 8.80 -3.28
N SER A 192 -9.41 9.73 -4.07
CA SER A 192 -10.13 10.91 -3.56
C SER A 192 -11.48 10.54 -2.93
N PRO A 193 -11.67 10.77 -1.60
CA PRO A 193 -12.97 10.52 -0.97
C PRO A 193 -14.10 11.31 -1.64
N LYS A 194 -13.85 12.57 -2.00
CA LYS A 194 -14.83 13.43 -2.68
C LYS A 194 -15.30 12.85 -4.03
N ALA A 195 -14.36 12.34 -4.84
CA ALA A 195 -14.70 11.71 -6.12
C ALA A 195 -15.49 10.42 -5.91
N ILE A 196 -15.14 9.64 -4.90
CA ILE A 196 -15.83 8.38 -4.56
C ILE A 196 -17.26 8.64 -4.12
N GLU A 197 -17.48 9.58 -3.19
CA GLU A 197 -18.80 9.97 -2.69
C GLU A 197 -19.70 10.54 -3.80
N ALA A 198 -19.10 11.25 -4.75
CA ALA A 198 -19.80 11.77 -5.93
C ALA A 198 -20.03 10.71 -7.03
N GLY A 199 -19.51 9.50 -6.90
CA GLY A 199 -19.54 8.47 -7.95
C GLY A 199 -18.70 8.83 -9.18
N ASP A 200 -17.79 9.80 -9.08
CA ASP A 200 -16.91 10.25 -10.19
C ASP A 200 -15.72 9.30 -10.36
N TYR A 201 -16.01 8.12 -10.82
CA TYR A 201 -14.99 7.10 -11.11
C TYR A 201 -14.11 7.45 -12.33
N ALA A 202 -14.60 8.35 -13.21
CA ALA A 202 -13.81 8.82 -14.34
C ALA A 202 -12.62 9.67 -13.87
N ALA A 203 -12.83 10.56 -12.90
CA ALA A 203 -11.77 11.36 -12.27
C ALA A 203 -10.73 10.46 -11.55
N LEU A 204 -11.16 9.39 -10.88
CA LEU A 204 -10.24 8.42 -10.27
C LEU A 204 -9.37 7.72 -11.33
N THR A 205 -9.98 7.30 -12.44
CA THR A 205 -9.26 6.65 -13.55
C THR A 205 -8.22 7.59 -14.15
N GLU A 206 -8.56 8.85 -14.38
CA GLU A 206 -7.61 9.81 -14.95
C GLU A 206 -6.45 10.14 -14.01
N THR A 207 -6.75 10.33 -12.72
CA THR A 207 -5.72 10.52 -11.69
C THR A 207 -4.78 9.31 -11.59
N ALA A 208 -5.34 8.10 -11.70
CA ALA A 208 -4.56 6.86 -11.70
C ALA A 208 -3.62 6.77 -12.91
N LYS A 209 -4.09 7.09 -14.11
CA LYS A 209 -3.23 7.14 -15.33
C LYS A 209 -2.06 8.10 -15.17
N ARG A 210 -2.32 9.32 -14.70
CA ARG A 210 -1.28 10.32 -14.45
C ARG A 210 -0.26 9.85 -13.41
N THR A 211 -0.74 9.22 -12.34
CA THR A 211 0.11 8.68 -11.26
C THR A 211 0.99 7.55 -11.76
N VAL A 212 0.43 6.61 -12.51
CA VAL A 212 1.19 5.48 -13.08
C VAL A 212 2.24 5.97 -14.08
N ALA A 213 1.89 6.94 -14.92
CA ALA A 213 2.84 7.54 -15.86
C ALA A 213 4.02 8.21 -15.13
N ALA A 214 3.73 9.02 -14.10
CA ALA A 214 4.76 9.72 -13.32
C ALA A 214 5.67 8.78 -12.51
N ALA A 215 5.17 7.63 -12.06
CA ALA A 215 5.97 6.65 -11.32
C ALA A 215 6.91 5.81 -12.22
N LYS A 216 6.72 5.83 -13.54
CA LYS A 216 7.54 5.08 -14.51
C LYS A 216 8.73 5.90 -15.06
N THR A 217 8.69 7.21 -14.88
CA THR A 217 9.79 8.11 -15.19
C THR A 217 10.83 8.10 -14.07
#